data_1736aec81127b157f94630fe2be9d53c
#
_entry.id   1736aec81127b157f94630fe2be9d53c
#
_cell.length_a   1.000
_cell.length_b   1.000
_cell.length_c   1.000
_cell.angle_alpha   90.00
_cell.angle_beta   90.00
_cell.angle_gamma   90.00
#
_symmetry.space_group_name_H-M   'P 1'
#
loop_
_entity.id
_entity.type
_entity.pdbx_description
1 polymer ?
#
loop_
_entity_poly.entity_id
_entity_poly.type
_entity_poly.pdbx_seq_one_letter_code
_entity_poly.pdbx_strand_id
1 'polypeptide(L)'
;MSHSGTPRQRRARPITAMVVVAVLVVALAGATAGYLLLRTTGSPQQTAASYLLGWQRGSYPAMDKVSVNVPPSGLAGPLRRTAAQLGIRRVHLSLGQVSTDSGTAQARFTATNDLASGHTWTYRGLLQLVRQNHRWWVNWSPAAIYPGLRTGQRFVLRAVWPARAPVLAADGTALSSPQVIAQSGSLSLLTGDVVAATAAQAKALGAPYQAGDLIGQGGIEQAYQDQLAGRPSLTIRVEGPGNRLDATATRFAASAGTPVRTSIDMRTQLAASAAVRSAATTKPVDVVAIQPSTGRVLAVVERPGGFDRALQGEFPPGSTFKVVTASALAKSGMRPSSTAQCPSKVTIGGRAFHNFNFEQLGTTSLQTAFAVSCNTTFAMLATQRLGGSSLASTAATLGFNAKPTLGIPATLGQFTTPSQPVDLAADAFGQGTDLVNPLSQATVAAAIEDGTWRPPLLVIDPAPQQTTTPRTLSPDILDTLRPMMRAVVTSGTAAGVGFPAGVYGKTGTAEYGTGANPPTHAWFIGYRGDLAFAVLVEGGGLGADSSGPIANAFLRRL
;
A
#
# COMPACT_ATOMS: atom_id res chain seq x y z
N MET A 1 -41.24 109.86 50.49
CA MET A 1 -41.35 108.86 49.44
C MET A 1 -40.08 108.04 49.43
N SER A 2 -40.20 106.79 49.64
CA SER A 2 -39.28 105.70 49.84
C SER A 2 -38.35 105.47 48.65
N HIS A 3 -37.11 105.19 48.93
CA HIS A 3 -36.35 104.23 48.14
C HIS A 3 -35.32 103.48 48.98
N SER A 4 -35.56 102.20 49.11
CA SER A 4 -34.73 101.21 49.71
C SER A 4 -33.57 100.80 48.81
N GLY A 5 -32.34 100.78 49.31
CA GLY A 5 -31.15 100.32 48.60
C GLY A 5 -30.60 99.06 49.34
N THR A 6 -30.62 97.92 48.69
CA THR A 6 -30.11 96.63 49.15
C THR A 6 -28.57 96.53 49.04
N PRO A 7 -27.86 95.86 49.92
CA PRO A 7 -26.40 95.76 49.85
C PRO A 7 -25.96 94.57 48.99
N ARG A 8 -24.97 94.77 48.12
CA ARG A 8 -24.27 93.80 47.31
C ARG A 8 -23.39 92.91 48.18
N GLN A 9 -23.69 91.63 48.25
CA GLN A 9 -22.78 90.57 48.79
C GLN A 9 -21.63 90.33 47.80
N ARG A 10 -20.40 90.45 48.26
CA ARG A 10 -19.18 89.99 47.54
C ARG A 10 -19.07 88.50 47.68
N ARG A 11 -19.14 87.73 46.54
CA ARG A 11 -18.80 86.30 46.50
C ARG A 11 -17.28 86.10 46.61
N ALA A 12 -16.82 85.44 47.67
CA ALA A 12 -15.47 84.95 47.78
C ALA A 12 -15.26 83.79 46.76
N ARG A 13 -14.21 83.81 45.97
CA ARG A 13 -13.84 82.80 45.03
C ARG A 13 -13.31 81.55 45.77
N PRO A 14 -13.70 80.33 45.46
CA PRO A 14 -13.26 79.12 46.14
C PRO A 14 -11.94 78.57 45.56
N ILE A 15 -10.82 79.27 45.73
CA ILE A 15 -9.48 78.80 45.36
C ILE A 15 -9.10 77.59 46.23
N THR A 16 -9.52 77.50 47.50
CA THR A 16 -9.25 76.43 48.42
C THR A 16 -9.92 75.12 48.04
N ALA A 17 -11.12 75.12 47.44
CA ALA A 17 -11.82 73.92 46.99
C ALA A 17 -11.14 73.30 45.80
N MET A 18 -10.56 74.09 44.89
CA MET A 18 -9.88 73.58 43.68
C MET A 18 -8.53 72.93 44.02
N VAL A 19 -7.80 73.43 44.99
CA VAL A 19 -6.54 72.85 45.45
C VAL A 19 -6.79 71.50 46.18
N VAL A 20 -7.84 71.36 46.99
CA VAL A 20 -8.20 70.14 47.68
C VAL A 20 -8.65 69.03 46.67
N VAL A 21 -9.42 69.41 45.66
CA VAL A 21 -9.83 68.50 44.56
C VAL A 21 -8.61 68.03 43.76
N ALA A 22 -7.69 68.97 43.41
CA ALA A 22 -6.47 68.57 42.69
C ALA A 22 -5.55 67.65 43.47
N VAL A 23 -5.39 67.87 44.79
CA VAL A 23 -4.61 66.97 45.67
C VAL A 23 -5.27 65.58 45.79
N LEU A 24 -6.61 65.53 45.91
CA LEU A 24 -7.35 64.25 45.94
C LEU A 24 -7.27 63.49 44.63
N VAL A 25 -7.33 64.19 43.48
CA VAL A 25 -7.17 63.56 42.16
C VAL A 25 -5.75 63.01 41.95
N VAL A 26 -4.73 63.75 42.38
CA VAL A 26 -3.33 63.29 42.32
C VAL A 26 -3.09 62.13 43.29
N ALA A 27 -3.68 62.17 44.51
CA ALA A 27 -3.60 61.07 45.46
C ALA A 27 -4.35 59.81 44.98
N LEU A 28 -5.55 59.97 44.36
CA LEU A 28 -6.28 58.85 43.74
C LEU A 28 -5.53 58.32 42.50
N ALA A 29 -4.97 59.17 41.65
CA ALA A 29 -4.16 58.78 40.52
C ALA A 29 -2.87 58.08 40.96
N GLY A 30 -2.22 58.54 42.01
CA GLY A 30 -1.07 57.86 42.61
C GLY A 30 -1.41 56.54 43.25
N ALA A 31 -2.55 56.47 43.96
CA ALA A 31 -3.04 55.22 44.57
C ALA A 31 -3.49 54.22 43.51
N THR A 32 -4.16 54.66 42.42
CA THR A 32 -4.53 53.77 41.29
C THR A 32 -3.31 53.33 40.48
N ALA A 33 -2.35 54.23 40.23
CA ALA A 33 -1.08 53.88 39.61
C ALA A 33 -0.26 52.88 40.46
N GLY A 34 -0.16 53.13 41.77
CA GLY A 34 0.47 52.23 42.76
C GLY A 34 -0.24 50.86 42.82
N TYR A 35 -1.58 50.86 42.84
CA TYR A 35 -2.39 49.63 42.80
C TYR A 35 -2.20 48.88 41.49
N LEU A 36 -2.16 49.55 40.34
CA LEU A 36 -1.93 48.93 39.04
C LEU A 36 -0.49 48.37 38.93
N LEU A 37 0.50 49.06 39.48
CA LEU A 37 1.91 48.64 39.52
C LEU A 37 2.13 47.44 40.46
N LEU A 38 1.33 47.31 41.50
CA LEU A 38 1.40 46.19 42.47
C LEU A 38 0.48 45.02 42.12
N ARG A 39 -0.42 45.21 41.14
CA ARG A 39 -1.38 44.18 40.78
C ARG A 39 -0.68 43.04 40.05
N THR A 40 -0.81 41.85 40.57
CA THR A 40 -0.34 40.62 39.89
C THR A 40 -1.11 40.41 38.61
N THR A 41 -0.40 40.39 37.46
CA THR A 41 -0.99 40.10 36.18
C THR A 41 -1.08 38.61 35.94
N GLY A 42 -2.28 38.11 35.66
CA GLY A 42 -2.55 36.69 35.42
C GLY A 42 -2.69 35.88 36.72
N SER A 43 -3.00 34.61 36.56
CA SER A 43 -3.08 33.65 37.65
C SER A 43 -2.15 32.45 37.42
N PRO A 44 -1.78 31.68 38.46
CA PRO A 44 -0.98 30.48 38.27
C PRO A 44 -1.70 29.44 37.39
N GLN A 45 -3.04 29.38 37.44
CA GLN A 45 -3.85 28.53 36.58
C GLN A 45 -3.70 28.92 35.10
N GLN A 46 -3.79 30.22 34.77
CA GLN A 46 -3.63 30.72 33.41
C GLN A 46 -2.23 30.46 32.86
N THR A 47 -1.20 30.65 33.70
CA THR A 47 0.20 30.40 33.32
C THR A 47 0.44 28.91 33.08
N ALA A 48 -0.02 28.03 33.96
CA ALA A 48 0.09 26.59 33.80
C ALA A 48 -0.68 26.11 32.57
N ALA A 49 -1.92 26.59 32.33
CA ALA A 49 -2.71 26.26 31.16
C ALA A 49 -2.02 26.68 29.86
N SER A 50 -1.45 27.91 29.83
CA SER A 50 -0.70 28.40 28.66
C SER A 50 0.53 27.57 28.37
N TYR A 51 1.27 27.16 29.40
CA TYR A 51 2.43 26.28 29.28
C TYR A 51 2.03 24.92 28.70
N LEU A 52 1.03 24.24 29.27
CA LEU A 52 0.55 22.93 28.83
C LEU A 52 -0.02 22.97 27.41
N LEU A 53 -0.77 24.03 27.06
CA LEU A 53 -1.28 24.23 25.72
C LEU A 53 -0.15 24.42 24.71
N GLY A 54 0.87 25.21 25.07
CA GLY A 54 2.07 25.38 24.26
C GLY A 54 2.79 24.06 24.00
N TRP A 55 2.94 23.22 25.04
CA TRP A 55 3.53 21.89 24.90
C TRP A 55 2.70 20.98 23.98
N GLN A 56 1.40 20.87 24.22
CA GLN A 56 0.50 20.04 23.43
C GLN A 56 0.49 20.43 21.94
N ARG A 57 0.63 21.74 21.64
CA ARG A 57 0.68 22.28 20.26
C ARG A 57 2.08 22.30 19.67
N GLY A 58 3.11 21.94 20.41
CA GLY A 58 4.50 22.05 19.96
C GLY A 58 4.99 23.50 19.82
N SER A 59 4.28 24.48 20.43
CA SER A 59 4.62 25.90 20.42
C SER A 59 5.62 26.23 21.54
N TYR A 60 6.83 25.69 21.45
CA TYR A 60 7.87 25.85 22.47
C TYR A 60 8.24 27.30 22.76
N PRO A 61 8.34 28.22 21.78
CA PRO A 61 8.58 29.64 22.07
C PRO A 61 7.49 30.28 22.92
N ALA A 62 6.23 29.80 22.85
CA ALA A 62 5.16 30.27 23.72
C ALA A 62 5.34 29.76 25.15
N MET A 63 5.88 28.56 25.34
CA MET A 63 6.23 28.02 26.66
C MET A 63 7.39 28.77 27.27
N ASP A 64 8.44 29.10 26.50
CA ASP A 64 9.60 29.88 26.95
C ASP A 64 9.16 31.24 27.51
N LYS A 65 8.18 31.91 26.86
CA LYS A 65 7.62 33.20 27.28
C LYS A 65 6.88 33.20 28.62
N VAL A 66 6.53 32.03 29.13
CA VAL A 66 5.80 31.88 30.42
C VAL A 66 6.62 31.07 31.44
N SER A 67 7.92 30.87 31.17
CA SER A 67 8.83 30.08 31.99
C SER A 67 10.08 30.85 32.40
N VAL A 68 10.64 30.50 33.58
CA VAL A 68 11.98 30.91 34.05
C VAL A 68 12.85 29.67 34.20
N ASN A 69 14.16 29.87 34.32
CA ASN A 69 15.16 28.80 34.43
C ASN A 69 15.15 27.86 33.21
N VAL A 70 14.77 28.41 32.07
CA VAL A 70 14.75 27.69 30.76
C VAL A 70 16.20 27.45 30.33
N PRO A 71 16.52 26.28 29.75
CA PRO A 71 17.84 26.05 29.13
C PRO A 71 18.19 27.13 28.09
N PRO A 72 19.47 27.46 27.85
CA PRO A 72 19.87 28.46 26.87
C PRO A 72 19.34 28.21 25.45
N SER A 73 19.10 26.95 25.10
CA SER A 73 18.50 26.53 23.81
C SER A 73 16.99 26.49 23.79
N GLY A 74 16.31 26.96 24.84
CA GLY A 74 14.86 26.89 25.02
C GLY A 74 14.35 25.49 25.36
N LEU A 75 13.02 25.37 25.53
CA LEU A 75 12.33 24.12 25.90
C LEU A 75 12.18 23.16 24.72
N ALA A 76 12.35 23.63 23.48
CA ALA A 76 12.25 22.79 22.29
C ALA A 76 13.22 21.60 22.32
N GLY A 77 14.45 21.83 22.73
CA GLY A 77 15.50 20.79 22.77
C GLY A 77 15.14 19.61 23.68
N PRO A 78 14.91 19.82 24.97
CA PRO A 78 14.54 18.76 25.91
C PRO A 78 13.27 18.01 25.51
N LEU A 79 12.21 18.72 25.13
CA LEU A 79 10.92 18.11 24.80
C LEU A 79 10.98 17.30 23.51
N ARG A 80 11.63 17.81 22.44
CA ARG A 80 11.83 17.06 21.20
C ARG A 80 12.70 15.82 21.40
N ARG A 81 13.77 15.91 22.20
CA ARG A 81 14.59 14.74 22.53
C ARG A 81 13.77 13.68 23.25
N THR A 82 12.98 14.06 24.26
CA THR A 82 12.08 13.13 24.96
C THR A 82 11.09 12.48 24.00
N ALA A 83 10.44 13.28 23.13
CA ALA A 83 9.49 12.77 22.16
C ALA A 83 10.15 11.78 21.18
N ALA A 84 11.36 12.09 20.70
CA ALA A 84 12.10 11.22 19.78
C ALA A 84 12.58 9.93 20.47
N GLN A 85 13.12 10.02 21.69
CA GLN A 85 13.60 8.86 22.45
C GLN A 85 12.50 7.85 22.78
N LEU A 86 11.27 8.34 23.02
CA LEU A 86 10.12 7.51 23.38
C LEU A 86 9.19 7.21 22.19
N GLY A 87 9.41 7.84 21.04
CA GLY A 87 8.52 7.71 19.89
C GLY A 87 7.14 8.30 20.13
N ILE A 88 7.05 9.44 20.84
CA ILE A 88 5.77 10.11 21.12
C ILE A 88 5.25 10.73 19.83
N ARG A 89 4.09 10.29 19.36
CA ARG A 89 3.39 10.83 18.19
C ARG A 89 2.44 11.97 18.55
N ARG A 90 1.82 11.85 19.70
CA ARG A 90 0.86 12.85 20.23
C ARG A 90 0.99 12.94 21.75
N VAL A 91 0.86 14.13 22.28
CA VAL A 91 0.71 14.36 23.71
C VAL A 91 -0.62 15.08 23.95
N HIS A 92 -1.38 14.58 24.91
CA HIS A 92 -2.56 15.25 25.47
C HIS A 92 -2.30 15.62 26.90
N LEU A 93 -2.53 16.89 27.26
CA LEU A 93 -2.26 17.43 28.57
C LEU A 93 -3.53 18.04 29.18
N SER A 94 -3.86 17.65 30.39
CA SER A 94 -4.99 18.23 31.12
C SER A 94 -4.48 18.84 32.45
N LEU A 95 -4.83 20.11 32.67
CA LEU A 95 -4.53 20.80 33.93
C LEU A 95 -5.48 20.25 35.01
N GLY A 96 -4.91 19.91 36.13
CA GLY A 96 -5.62 19.51 37.34
C GLY A 96 -5.66 20.63 38.39
N GLN A 97 -5.61 20.23 39.66
CA GLN A 97 -5.62 21.15 40.79
C GLN A 97 -4.38 22.07 40.80
N VAL A 98 -4.60 23.34 41.08
CA VAL A 98 -3.55 24.34 41.32
C VAL A 98 -3.67 24.81 42.74
N SER A 99 -2.61 24.66 43.53
CA SER A 99 -2.47 25.17 44.91
C SER A 99 -1.47 26.31 44.94
N THR A 100 -1.75 27.36 45.69
CA THR A 100 -0.92 28.56 45.79
C THR A 100 -0.52 28.79 47.23
N ASP A 101 0.74 29.13 47.46
CA ASP A 101 1.30 29.50 48.75
C ASP A 101 2.29 30.65 48.59
N SER A 102 2.02 31.81 49.23
CA SER A 102 2.90 32.98 49.48
C SER A 102 3.88 33.38 48.34
N GLY A 103 3.47 33.27 47.09
CA GLY A 103 4.31 33.62 45.93
C GLY A 103 4.87 32.44 45.15
N THR A 104 4.55 31.22 45.55
CA THR A 104 4.77 29.96 44.84
C THR A 104 3.44 29.29 44.51
N ALA A 105 3.40 28.42 43.52
CA ALA A 105 2.24 27.60 43.26
C ALA A 105 2.66 26.25 42.63
N GLN A 106 1.81 25.25 42.83
CA GLN A 106 1.96 23.93 42.28
C GLN A 106 0.75 23.62 41.41
N ALA A 107 0.98 23.31 40.13
CA ALA A 107 -0.06 22.92 39.19
C ALA A 107 0.11 21.43 38.85
N ARG A 108 -0.82 20.60 39.29
CA ARG A 108 -0.89 19.18 38.88
C ARG A 108 -1.42 19.10 37.47
N PHE A 109 -0.89 18.18 36.69
CA PHE A 109 -1.42 17.88 35.33
C PHE A 109 -1.37 16.38 35.07
N THR A 110 -2.16 15.94 34.12
CA THR A 110 -2.09 14.60 33.55
C THR A 110 -1.54 14.68 32.14
N ALA A 111 -0.51 13.89 31.83
CA ALA A 111 0.03 13.75 30.50
C ALA A 111 -0.33 12.37 29.95
N THR A 112 -0.96 12.33 28.78
CA THR A 112 -1.26 11.11 28.03
C THR A 112 -0.50 11.16 26.71
N ASN A 113 0.42 10.22 26.51
CA ASN A 113 1.32 10.16 25.37
C ASN A 113 1.00 8.96 24.51
N ASP A 114 0.65 9.18 23.23
CA ASP A 114 0.48 8.11 22.26
C ASP A 114 1.85 7.78 21.66
N LEU A 115 2.31 6.55 21.87
CA LEU A 115 3.60 6.08 21.39
C LEU A 115 3.48 5.48 19.99
N ALA A 116 4.55 5.54 19.21
CA ALA A 116 4.64 4.94 17.87
C ALA A 116 4.39 3.42 17.87
N SER A 117 4.69 2.76 18.99
CA SER A 117 4.41 1.35 19.25
C SER A 117 2.93 1.01 19.42
N GLY A 118 2.03 1.99 19.36
CA GLY A 118 0.59 1.82 19.61
C GLY A 118 0.19 1.72 21.07
N HIS A 119 1.13 1.93 22.00
CA HIS A 119 0.82 2.02 23.44
C HIS A 119 0.51 3.47 23.83
N THR A 120 -0.28 3.62 24.88
CA THR A 120 -0.56 4.92 25.51
C THR A 120 0.07 4.97 26.89
N TRP A 121 0.93 5.96 27.12
CA TRP A 121 1.59 6.20 28.41
C TRP A 121 0.99 7.40 29.11
N THR A 122 0.32 7.16 30.23
CA THR A 122 -0.27 8.21 31.06
C THR A 122 0.47 8.33 32.40
N TYR A 123 0.77 9.58 32.78
CA TYR A 123 1.34 9.89 34.10
C TYR A 123 0.80 11.22 34.64
N ARG A 124 0.93 11.39 35.97
CA ARG A 124 0.62 12.65 36.63
C ARG A 124 1.90 13.46 36.78
N GLY A 125 1.91 14.68 36.27
CA GLY A 125 3.00 15.63 36.39
C GLY A 125 2.72 16.76 37.34
N LEU A 126 3.74 17.57 37.64
CA LEU A 126 3.68 18.71 38.52
C LEU A 126 4.50 19.86 37.96
N LEU A 127 3.87 20.99 37.71
CA LEU A 127 4.56 22.25 37.40
C LEU A 127 4.76 23.04 38.69
N GLN A 128 5.98 23.47 38.92
CA GLN A 128 6.30 24.45 39.96
C GLN A 128 6.18 25.84 39.34
N LEU A 129 5.47 26.76 40.03
CA LEU A 129 5.33 28.13 39.56
C LEU A 129 5.87 29.09 40.62
N VAL A 130 6.38 30.20 40.18
CA VAL A 130 6.93 31.26 41.01
C VAL A 130 6.40 32.61 40.54
N ARG A 131 6.10 33.50 41.50
CA ARG A 131 5.71 34.87 41.24
C ARG A 131 6.96 35.75 41.26
N GLN A 132 7.28 36.39 40.13
CA GLN A 132 8.37 37.35 39.99
C GLN A 132 7.86 38.60 39.21
N ASN A 133 8.20 39.79 39.69
CA ASN A 133 7.80 41.08 39.09
C ASN A 133 6.29 41.15 38.82
N HIS A 134 5.47 40.76 39.83
CA HIS A 134 4.01 40.74 39.79
C HIS A 134 3.40 39.86 38.70
N ARG A 135 4.16 38.87 38.16
CA ARG A 135 3.71 37.90 37.17
C ARG A 135 4.04 36.49 37.59
N TRP A 136 3.18 35.52 37.21
CA TRP A 136 3.42 34.11 37.42
C TRP A 136 4.23 33.51 36.27
N TRP A 137 5.20 32.64 36.64
CA TRP A 137 6.10 31.93 35.72
C TRP A 137 6.18 30.46 36.10
N VAL A 138 6.28 29.57 35.13
CA VAL A 138 6.67 28.18 35.35
C VAL A 138 8.16 28.17 35.71
N ASN A 139 8.49 27.73 36.95
CA ASN A 139 9.87 27.51 37.35
C ASN A 139 10.34 26.17 36.75
N TRP A 140 10.93 26.25 35.58
CA TRP A 140 11.21 25.06 34.78
C TRP A 140 12.39 24.27 35.34
N SER A 141 12.25 22.93 35.32
CA SER A 141 13.29 21.93 35.49
C SER A 141 12.90 20.67 34.71
N PRO A 142 13.80 19.69 34.53
CA PRO A 142 13.43 18.43 33.86
C PRO A 142 12.23 17.73 34.52
N ALA A 143 12.00 17.93 35.84
CA ALA A 143 10.84 17.41 36.56
C ALA A 143 9.49 17.94 36.01
N ALA A 144 9.48 19.06 35.28
CA ALA A 144 8.29 19.55 34.56
C ALA A 144 7.89 18.65 33.40
N ILE A 145 8.83 17.86 32.84
CA ILE A 145 8.56 16.85 31.83
C ILE A 145 8.00 15.58 32.48
N TYR A 146 8.68 15.09 33.50
CA TYR A 146 8.28 13.88 34.23
C TYR A 146 8.73 13.96 35.67
N PRO A 147 7.86 13.58 36.65
CA PRO A 147 8.18 13.67 38.08
C PRO A 147 9.47 12.93 38.43
N GLY A 148 10.37 13.63 39.12
CA GLY A 148 11.65 13.07 39.55
C GLY A 148 12.75 13.03 38.48
N LEU A 149 12.48 13.46 37.25
CA LEU A 149 13.52 13.60 36.24
C LEU A 149 14.50 14.72 36.62
N ARG A 150 15.80 14.45 36.58
CA ARG A 150 16.88 15.37 36.98
C ARG A 150 17.77 15.76 35.81
N THR A 151 18.49 16.83 35.96
CA THR A 151 19.54 17.23 35.01
C THR A 151 20.55 16.10 34.79
N GLY A 152 20.89 15.82 33.51
CA GLY A 152 21.79 14.73 33.15
C GLY A 152 21.12 13.36 32.96
N GLN A 153 19.86 13.22 33.36
CA GLN A 153 19.07 12.01 33.11
C GLN A 153 18.37 12.08 31.75
N ARG A 154 18.07 10.89 31.21
CA ARG A 154 17.37 10.73 29.94
C ARG A 154 16.40 9.57 30.01
N PHE A 155 15.42 9.57 29.10
CA PHE A 155 14.60 8.39 28.87
C PHE A 155 15.30 7.42 27.91
N VAL A 156 15.14 6.14 28.20
CA VAL A 156 15.55 5.05 27.32
C VAL A 156 14.37 4.09 27.16
N LEU A 157 13.98 3.89 25.92
CA LEU A 157 12.97 2.92 25.53
C LEU A 157 13.66 1.58 25.25
N ARG A 158 13.25 0.53 25.98
CA ARG A 158 13.67 -0.85 25.73
C ARG A 158 12.47 -1.62 25.19
N ALA A 159 12.61 -2.13 23.98
CA ALA A 159 11.62 -2.96 23.31
C ALA A 159 12.10 -4.41 23.26
N VAL A 160 11.17 -5.35 23.43
CA VAL A 160 11.41 -6.78 23.18
C VAL A 160 10.23 -7.27 22.35
N TRP A 161 10.51 -7.64 21.12
CA TRP A 161 9.51 -8.12 20.17
C TRP A 161 9.06 -9.54 20.52
N PRO A 162 7.77 -9.87 20.36
CA PRO A 162 7.29 -11.25 20.40
C PRO A 162 7.81 -12.03 19.20
N ALA A 163 7.61 -13.33 19.18
CA ALA A 163 7.83 -14.14 17.98
C ALA A 163 6.95 -13.61 16.85
N ARG A 164 7.55 -13.42 15.67
CA ARG A 164 6.85 -12.95 14.49
C ARG A 164 5.83 -14.00 14.03
N ALA A 165 4.62 -13.57 13.69
CA ALA A 165 3.59 -14.44 13.17
C ALA A 165 3.92 -14.86 11.72
N PRO A 166 3.52 -16.07 11.28
CA PRO A 166 3.85 -16.57 9.96
C PRO A 166 2.91 -16.07 8.86
N VAL A 167 3.41 -16.08 7.62
CA VAL A 167 2.60 -16.04 6.40
C VAL A 167 2.18 -17.47 6.06
N LEU A 168 0.88 -17.71 5.88
CA LEU A 168 0.28 -19.02 5.73
C LEU A 168 -0.33 -19.23 4.34
N ALA A 169 -0.25 -20.45 3.83
CA ALA A 169 -1.08 -20.95 2.74
C ALA A 169 -2.55 -21.09 3.18
N ALA A 170 -3.42 -21.43 2.25
CA ALA A 170 -4.85 -21.63 2.53
C ALA A 170 -5.12 -22.73 3.56
N ASP A 171 -4.33 -23.79 3.57
CA ASP A 171 -4.41 -24.93 4.51
C ASP A 171 -3.74 -24.68 5.86
N GLY A 172 -3.07 -23.54 6.04
CA GLY A 172 -2.34 -23.17 7.24
C GLY A 172 -0.84 -23.55 7.23
N THR A 173 -0.32 -24.09 6.14
CA THR A 173 1.11 -24.33 5.98
C THR A 173 1.89 -23.02 5.97
N ALA A 174 2.98 -22.93 6.75
CA ALA A 174 3.84 -21.75 6.78
C ALA A 174 4.67 -21.64 5.48
N LEU A 175 4.40 -20.60 4.68
CA LEU A 175 5.00 -20.43 3.35
C LEU A 175 6.50 -20.15 3.40
N SER A 176 6.98 -19.49 4.45
CA SER A 176 8.41 -19.18 4.66
C SER A 176 9.19 -20.26 5.37
N SER A 177 8.60 -21.44 5.63
CA SER A 177 9.32 -22.54 6.27
C SER A 177 10.43 -23.08 5.34
N PRO A 178 11.61 -23.45 5.89
CA PRO A 178 12.72 -23.95 5.07
C PRO A 178 12.34 -25.13 4.16
N GLN A 179 11.46 -26.01 4.63
CA GLN A 179 10.99 -27.18 3.88
C GLN A 179 10.15 -26.78 2.66
N VAL A 180 9.29 -25.76 2.80
CA VAL A 180 8.46 -25.23 1.71
C VAL A 180 9.31 -24.48 0.70
N ILE A 181 10.22 -23.61 1.17
CA ILE A 181 11.14 -22.86 0.29
C ILE A 181 12.07 -23.78 -0.49
N ALA A 182 12.55 -24.88 0.11
CA ALA A 182 13.36 -25.87 -0.61
C ALA A 182 12.60 -26.52 -1.78
N GLN A 183 11.28 -26.64 -1.68
CA GLN A 183 10.42 -27.23 -2.72
C GLN A 183 9.88 -26.17 -3.71
N SER A 184 9.74 -24.95 -3.28
CA SER A 184 9.20 -23.83 -4.08
C SER A 184 9.90 -22.51 -3.74
N GLY A 185 11.14 -22.36 -4.23
CA GLY A 185 11.98 -21.18 -3.94
C GLY A 185 11.37 -19.85 -4.36
N SER A 186 10.47 -19.85 -5.37
CA SER A 186 9.76 -18.66 -5.81
C SER A 186 8.82 -18.05 -4.75
N LEU A 187 8.44 -18.85 -3.73
CA LEU A 187 7.62 -18.33 -2.64
C LEU A 187 8.33 -17.25 -1.83
N SER A 188 9.67 -17.23 -1.80
CA SER A 188 10.41 -16.15 -1.13
C SER A 188 10.16 -14.78 -1.76
N LEU A 189 9.91 -14.69 -3.07
CA LEU A 189 9.52 -13.43 -3.72
C LEU A 189 8.14 -12.98 -3.27
N LEU A 190 7.21 -13.93 -3.17
CA LEU A 190 5.83 -13.66 -2.75
C LEU A 190 5.75 -13.30 -1.27
N THR A 191 6.41 -14.09 -0.42
CA THR A 191 6.41 -13.84 1.04
C THR A 191 7.31 -12.66 1.41
N GLY A 192 8.41 -12.46 0.73
CA GLY A 192 9.52 -11.64 1.17
C GLY A 192 10.38 -12.37 2.21
N ASP A 193 11.39 -11.68 2.71
CA ASP A 193 12.34 -12.16 3.68
C ASP A 193 12.18 -11.47 5.04
N VAL A 194 12.60 -12.13 6.12
CA VAL A 194 12.71 -11.54 7.45
C VAL A 194 14.19 -11.29 7.72
N VAL A 195 14.57 -10.03 7.88
CA VAL A 195 15.96 -9.60 8.01
C VAL A 195 16.19 -8.75 9.26
N ALA A 196 17.44 -8.67 9.72
CA ALA A 196 17.81 -7.74 10.77
C ALA A 196 17.84 -6.31 10.19
N ALA A 197 17.12 -5.39 10.81
CA ALA A 197 17.04 -3.99 10.39
C ALA A 197 18.41 -3.31 10.46
N THR A 198 18.78 -2.60 9.42
CA THR A 198 19.87 -1.62 9.47
C THR A 198 19.45 -0.40 10.30
N ALA A 199 20.43 0.42 10.72
CA ALA A 199 20.12 1.67 11.44
C ALA A 199 19.22 2.62 10.62
N ALA A 200 19.40 2.64 9.28
CA ALA A 200 18.56 3.45 8.38
C ALA A 200 17.13 2.94 8.30
N GLN A 201 16.93 1.62 8.19
CA GLN A 201 15.61 0.99 8.16
C GLN A 201 14.88 1.16 9.49
N ALA A 202 15.57 0.93 10.62
CA ALA A 202 14.98 1.15 11.95
C ALA A 202 14.58 2.63 12.14
N LYS A 203 15.39 3.58 11.66
CA LYS A 203 15.05 5.01 11.69
C LYS A 203 13.84 5.34 10.81
N ALA A 204 13.72 4.73 9.65
CA ALA A 204 12.58 4.92 8.75
C ALA A 204 11.27 4.39 9.33
N LEU A 205 11.32 3.22 10.00
CA LEU A 205 10.17 2.64 10.72
C LEU A 205 9.83 3.43 11.99
N GLY A 206 10.82 4.10 12.59
CA GLY A 206 10.66 4.87 13.81
C GLY A 206 10.68 4.01 15.09
N ALA A 207 10.63 4.68 16.25
CA ALA A 207 10.56 3.96 17.52
C ALA A 207 9.27 3.09 17.58
N PRO A 208 9.33 1.86 18.13
CA PRO A 208 10.42 1.33 18.96
C PRO A 208 11.50 0.54 18.21
N TYR A 209 11.48 0.49 16.85
CA TYR A 209 12.45 -0.27 16.08
C TYR A 209 13.90 0.21 16.30
N GLN A 210 14.81 -0.73 16.41
CA GLN A 210 16.25 -0.51 16.55
C GLN A 210 17.01 -1.34 15.51
N ALA A 211 18.25 -0.95 15.24
CA ALA A 211 19.13 -1.76 14.40
C ALA A 211 19.29 -3.16 15.01
N GLY A 212 19.13 -4.19 14.17
CA GLY A 212 19.15 -5.59 14.57
C GLY A 212 17.75 -6.19 14.87
N ASP A 213 16.69 -5.38 15.01
CA ASP A 213 15.33 -5.91 15.12
C ASP A 213 14.90 -6.60 13.81
N LEU A 214 14.10 -7.66 13.91
CA LEU A 214 13.61 -8.39 12.75
C LEU A 214 12.47 -7.63 12.06
N ILE A 215 12.66 -7.39 10.76
CA ILE A 215 11.69 -6.69 9.91
C ILE A 215 11.44 -7.48 8.62
N GLY A 216 10.26 -7.31 8.02
CA GLY A 216 9.96 -7.83 6.69
C GLY A 216 10.61 -6.98 5.61
N GLN A 217 11.18 -7.64 4.60
CA GLN A 217 11.74 -7.03 3.40
C GLN A 217 11.17 -7.68 2.16
N GLY A 218 10.44 -6.89 1.34
CA GLY A 218 9.71 -7.40 0.18
C GLY A 218 8.43 -8.15 0.53
N GLY A 219 7.63 -8.44 -0.48
CA GLY A 219 6.45 -9.30 -0.42
C GLY A 219 5.46 -8.99 0.72
N ILE A 220 4.82 -10.06 1.20
CA ILE A 220 3.82 -10.00 2.27
C ILE A 220 4.46 -9.61 3.61
N GLU A 221 5.69 -10.05 3.89
CA GLU A 221 6.41 -9.73 5.13
C GLU A 221 6.60 -8.22 5.32
N GLN A 222 6.88 -7.49 4.24
CA GLN A 222 6.99 -6.02 4.29
C GLN A 222 5.61 -5.36 4.30
N ALA A 223 4.69 -5.81 3.45
CA ALA A 223 3.35 -5.21 3.31
C ALA A 223 2.53 -5.29 4.61
N TYR A 224 2.72 -6.37 5.38
CA TYR A 224 2.02 -6.63 6.63
C TYR A 224 2.94 -6.58 7.86
N GLN A 225 4.00 -5.74 7.80
CA GLN A 225 5.01 -5.63 8.85
C GLN A 225 4.43 -5.51 10.26
N ASP A 226 3.52 -4.57 10.48
CA ASP A 226 2.96 -4.29 11.82
C ASP A 226 2.09 -5.44 12.33
N GLN A 227 1.36 -6.09 11.44
CA GLN A 227 0.50 -7.22 11.79
C GLN A 227 1.31 -8.44 12.19
N LEU A 228 2.33 -8.79 11.38
CA LEU A 228 3.17 -9.97 11.61
C LEU A 228 4.12 -9.78 12.79
N ALA A 229 4.66 -8.59 12.99
CA ALA A 229 5.56 -8.27 14.10
C ALA A 229 4.82 -8.20 15.45
N GLY A 230 3.54 -7.83 15.46
CA GLY A 230 2.80 -7.55 16.68
C GLY A 230 3.28 -6.27 17.37
N ARG A 231 3.14 -6.23 18.70
CA ARG A 231 3.60 -5.11 19.52
C ARG A 231 4.65 -5.60 20.51
N PRO A 232 5.80 -4.93 20.63
CA PRO A 232 6.82 -5.34 21.57
C PRO A 232 6.39 -5.04 23.01
N SER A 233 6.91 -5.79 23.97
CA SER A 233 6.92 -5.31 25.34
C SER A 233 7.83 -4.08 25.42
N LEU A 234 7.37 -3.05 26.13
CA LEU A 234 8.13 -1.83 26.28
C LEU A 234 8.43 -1.57 27.75
N THR A 235 9.66 -1.15 28.02
CA THR A 235 10.06 -0.60 29.31
C THR A 235 10.61 0.80 29.09
N ILE A 236 9.94 1.81 29.64
CA ILE A 236 10.46 3.18 29.70
C ILE A 236 11.32 3.30 30.93
N ARG A 237 12.63 3.53 30.76
CA ARG A 237 13.62 3.70 31.81
C ARG A 237 14.07 5.14 31.90
N VAL A 238 14.39 5.58 33.09
CA VAL A 238 15.14 6.81 33.35
C VAL A 238 16.58 6.39 33.66
N GLU A 239 17.51 6.79 32.81
CA GLU A 239 18.93 6.50 32.94
C GLU A 239 19.71 7.78 33.23
N GLY A 240 20.63 7.69 34.19
CA GLY A 240 21.58 8.74 34.55
C GLY A 240 22.91 8.64 33.78
N PRO A 241 23.91 9.45 34.16
CA PRO A 241 25.24 9.39 33.62
C PRO A 241 25.84 7.97 33.65
N GLY A 242 26.56 7.59 32.61
CA GLY A 242 27.14 6.24 32.48
C GLY A 242 26.11 5.14 32.18
N ASN A 243 24.92 5.49 31.71
CA ASN A 243 23.81 4.55 31.41
C ASN A 243 23.29 3.80 32.66
N ARG A 244 23.52 4.36 33.84
CA ARG A 244 23.01 3.78 35.10
C ARG A 244 21.48 3.85 35.11
N LEU A 245 20.82 2.73 35.38
CA LEU A 245 19.37 2.69 35.59
C LEU A 245 19.02 3.38 36.92
N ASP A 246 18.33 4.51 36.86
CA ASP A 246 17.88 5.25 38.03
C ASP A 246 16.41 4.93 38.40
N ALA A 247 15.55 4.73 37.41
CA ALA A 247 14.15 4.34 37.62
C ALA A 247 13.53 3.66 36.41
N THR A 248 12.46 2.93 36.65
CA THR A 248 11.52 2.46 35.59
C THR A 248 10.25 3.28 35.66
N ALA A 249 9.95 4.04 34.62
CA ALA A 249 8.77 4.90 34.56
C ALA A 249 7.49 4.08 34.31
N THR A 250 7.55 3.10 33.41
CA THR A 250 6.43 2.21 33.10
C THR A 250 6.87 0.98 32.32
N ARG A 251 5.99 -0.03 32.28
CA ARG A 251 6.14 -1.24 31.45
C ARG A 251 4.82 -1.55 30.75
N PHE A 252 4.92 -2.00 29.49
CA PHE A 252 3.80 -2.49 28.70
C PHE A 252 4.07 -3.93 28.29
N ALA A 253 3.04 -4.74 28.30
CA ALA A 253 3.14 -6.13 27.84
C ALA A 253 3.25 -6.19 26.31
N ALA A 254 3.89 -7.25 25.79
CA ALA A 254 3.88 -7.57 24.38
C ALA A 254 2.47 -8.03 23.95
N SER A 255 2.14 -7.79 22.68
CA SER A 255 1.00 -8.42 22.00
C SER A 255 1.53 -9.17 20.79
N ALA A 256 1.25 -10.47 20.71
CA ALA A 256 1.68 -11.29 19.59
C ALA A 256 1.14 -10.74 18.26
N GLY A 257 1.92 -10.94 17.19
CA GLY A 257 1.44 -10.70 15.84
C GLY A 257 0.33 -11.69 15.46
N THR A 258 -0.41 -11.35 14.42
CA THR A 258 -1.42 -12.22 13.83
C THR A 258 -0.95 -12.74 12.47
N PRO A 259 -1.13 -14.03 12.15
CA PRO A 259 -0.77 -14.57 10.85
C PRO A 259 -1.47 -13.85 9.71
N VAL A 260 -0.80 -13.81 8.56
CA VAL A 260 -1.42 -13.42 7.28
C VAL A 260 -1.66 -14.69 6.49
N ARG A 261 -2.91 -14.93 6.12
CA ARG A 261 -3.30 -16.10 5.34
C ARG A 261 -3.47 -15.73 3.88
N THR A 262 -2.89 -16.53 3.00
CA THR A 262 -3.02 -16.40 1.55
C THR A 262 -3.98 -17.46 0.99
N SER A 263 -4.36 -17.28 -0.27
CA SER A 263 -5.13 -18.27 -1.04
C SER A 263 -4.25 -19.33 -1.71
N ILE A 264 -2.94 -19.28 -1.54
CA ILE A 264 -2.01 -20.27 -2.11
C ILE A 264 -2.43 -21.67 -1.68
N ASP A 265 -2.67 -22.53 -2.67
CA ASP A 265 -2.91 -23.98 -2.48
C ASP A 265 -1.59 -24.72 -2.64
N MET A 266 -1.15 -25.37 -1.59
CA MET A 266 0.18 -25.99 -1.57
C MET A 266 0.34 -27.12 -2.60
N ARG A 267 -0.72 -27.86 -2.90
CA ARG A 267 -0.69 -28.89 -3.95
C ARG A 267 -0.45 -28.26 -5.32
N THR A 268 -1.21 -27.22 -5.66
CA THR A 268 -1.09 -26.47 -6.92
C THR A 268 0.26 -25.78 -7.03
N GLN A 269 0.72 -25.12 -5.97
CA GLN A 269 2.01 -24.44 -5.91
C GLN A 269 3.18 -25.39 -6.14
N LEU A 270 3.18 -26.55 -5.47
CA LEU A 270 4.25 -27.53 -5.61
C LEU A 270 4.24 -28.23 -6.97
N ALA A 271 3.05 -28.50 -7.53
CA ALA A 271 2.89 -29.03 -8.88
C ALA A 271 3.46 -28.08 -9.94
N ALA A 272 3.12 -26.78 -9.85
CA ALA A 272 3.66 -25.75 -10.74
C ALA A 272 5.18 -25.61 -10.58
N SER A 273 5.69 -25.54 -9.34
CA SER A 273 7.12 -25.45 -9.06
C SER A 273 7.90 -26.66 -9.62
N ALA A 274 7.35 -27.88 -9.49
CA ALA A 274 7.96 -29.07 -10.03
C ALA A 274 7.97 -29.08 -11.57
N ALA A 275 6.90 -28.58 -12.21
CA ALA A 275 6.84 -28.43 -13.65
C ALA A 275 7.89 -27.43 -14.17
N VAL A 276 8.03 -26.29 -13.53
CA VAL A 276 9.04 -25.28 -13.85
C VAL A 276 10.47 -25.80 -13.65
N ARG A 277 10.73 -26.53 -12.54
CA ARG A 277 12.05 -27.15 -12.31
C ARG A 277 12.41 -28.21 -13.34
N SER A 278 11.44 -29.00 -13.79
CA SER A 278 11.65 -30.06 -14.78
C SER A 278 11.67 -29.55 -16.23
N ALA A 279 11.41 -28.27 -16.47
CA ALA A 279 11.40 -27.71 -17.80
C ALA A 279 12.80 -27.73 -18.45
N ALA A 280 12.88 -28.25 -19.67
CA ALA A 280 14.11 -28.35 -20.44
C ALA A 280 14.51 -27.00 -21.05
N THR A 281 14.59 -25.95 -20.24
CA THR A 281 14.99 -24.62 -20.66
C THR A 281 15.74 -23.90 -19.56
N THR A 282 16.73 -23.08 -19.93
CA THR A 282 17.44 -22.14 -19.02
C THR A 282 16.80 -20.76 -19.02
N LYS A 283 15.82 -20.51 -19.89
CA LYS A 283 15.11 -19.24 -20.00
C LYS A 283 14.25 -18.99 -18.77
N PRO A 284 13.94 -17.73 -18.45
CA PRO A 284 12.99 -17.40 -17.39
C PRO A 284 11.62 -18.02 -17.67
N VAL A 285 11.01 -18.57 -16.62
CA VAL A 285 9.69 -19.23 -16.69
C VAL A 285 8.84 -18.72 -15.55
N ASP A 286 7.64 -18.29 -15.85
CA ASP A 286 6.67 -17.80 -14.89
C ASP A 286 5.34 -18.53 -15.07
N VAL A 287 4.73 -18.94 -13.95
CA VAL A 287 3.43 -19.63 -13.91
C VAL A 287 2.56 -18.99 -12.84
N VAL A 288 1.33 -18.65 -13.23
CA VAL A 288 0.27 -18.26 -12.30
C VAL A 288 -0.92 -19.18 -12.49
N ALA A 289 -1.49 -19.65 -11.40
CA ALA A 289 -2.72 -20.43 -11.38
C ALA A 289 -3.79 -19.74 -10.52
N ILE A 290 -5.04 -19.75 -10.99
CA ILE A 290 -6.18 -19.07 -10.37
C ILE A 290 -7.36 -20.05 -10.30
N GLN A 291 -8.15 -19.96 -9.25
CA GLN A 291 -9.45 -20.61 -9.14
C GLN A 291 -10.52 -19.73 -9.82
N PRO A 292 -11.09 -20.13 -10.96
CA PRO A 292 -12.09 -19.35 -11.69
C PRO A 292 -13.30 -18.93 -10.87
N SER A 293 -13.87 -19.87 -10.11
CA SER A 293 -15.09 -19.64 -9.32
C SER A 293 -14.96 -18.58 -8.23
N THR A 294 -13.71 -18.29 -7.77
CA THR A 294 -13.47 -17.38 -6.65
C THR A 294 -12.51 -16.22 -6.96
N GLY A 295 -11.72 -16.31 -8.02
CA GLY A 295 -10.61 -15.40 -8.30
C GLY A 295 -9.36 -15.62 -7.43
N ARG A 296 -9.33 -16.65 -6.57
CA ARG A 296 -8.18 -16.94 -5.70
C ARG A 296 -6.95 -17.34 -6.48
N VAL A 297 -5.82 -16.71 -6.19
CA VAL A 297 -4.52 -17.09 -6.73
C VAL A 297 -4.03 -18.32 -5.98
N LEU A 298 -3.94 -19.44 -6.67
CA LEU A 298 -3.59 -20.74 -6.09
C LEU A 298 -2.08 -21.03 -6.14
N ALA A 299 -1.38 -20.46 -7.13
CA ALA A 299 0.07 -20.63 -7.27
C ALA A 299 0.68 -19.43 -8.00
N VAL A 300 1.90 -19.08 -7.58
CA VAL A 300 2.79 -18.13 -8.25
C VAL A 300 4.18 -18.72 -8.27
N VAL A 301 4.72 -18.97 -9.45
CA VAL A 301 6.04 -19.58 -9.62
C VAL A 301 6.85 -18.81 -10.63
N GLU A 302 8.08 -18.47 -10.29
CA GLU A 302 9.04 -17.77 -11.13
C GLU A 302 10.42 -18.45 -11.08
N ARG A 303 11.09 -18.51 -12.22
CA ARG A 303 12.47 -18.97 -12.34
C ARG A 303 13.20 -18.16 -13.42
N PRO A 304 14.36 -17.54 -13.15
CA PRO A 304 14.94 -17.34 -11.82
C PRO A 304 14.12 -16.36 -10.99
N GLY A 305 14.33 -16.34 -9.69
CA GLY A 305 13.81 -15.29 -8.82
C GLY A 305 14.49 -13.93 -9.06
N GLY A 306 14.00 -12.90 -8.40
CA GLY A 306 14.54 -11.53 -8.47
C GLY A 306 13.43 -10.49 -8.62
N PHE A 307 13.16 -10.02 -9.82
CA PHE A 307 12.00 -9.16 -10.08
C PHE A 307 10.72 -10.00 -10.19
N ASP A 308 9.63 -9.52 -9.60
CA ASP A 308 8.32 -10.18 -9.64
C ASP A 308 7.66 -10.02 -11.02
N ARG A 309 8.03 -10.90 -11.95
CA ARG A 309 7.52 -10.89 -13.33
C ARG A 309 6.10 -11.41 -13.42
N ALA A 310 5.76 -12.38 -12.58
CA ALA A 310 4.46 -13.02 -12.61
C ALA A 310 3.32 -12.06 -12.26
N LEU A 311 3.55 -11.10 -11.35
CA LEU A 311 2.55 -10.17 -10.86
C LEU A 311 2.74 -8.73 -11.37
N GLN A 312 3.96 -8.33 -11.78
CA GLN A 312 4.29 -6.95 -12.14
C GLN A 312 4.99 -6.79 -13.50
N GLY A 313 5.31 -7.90 -14.18
CA GLY A 313 5.95 -7.86 -15.50
C GLY A 313 5.04 -7.23 -16.56
N GLU A 314 5.64 -6.71 -17.62
CA GLU A 314 4.97 -6.08 -18.75
C GLU A 314 5.50 -6.72 -20.03
N PHE A 315 4.73 -7.64 -20.60
CA PHE A 315 5.11 -8.42 -21.77
C PHE A 315 4.04 -8.33 -22.87
N PRO A 316 4.42 -8.29 -24.15
CA PRO A 316 3.43 -8.41 -25.21
C PRO A 316 2.73 -9.78 -25.12
N PRO A 317 1.39 -9.83 -25.24
CA PRO A 317 0.63 -11.08 -25.13
C PRO A 317 0.76 -11.99 -26.36
N GLY A 318 1.08 -11.43 -27.52
CA GLY A 318 0.99 -12.14 -28.76
C GLY A 318 -0.39 -12.75 -28.98
N SER A 319 -0.43 -13.91 -29.60
CA SER A 319 -1.69 -14.57 -29.96
C SER A 319 -2.60 -14.96 -28.82
N THR A 320 -2.19 -14.83 -27.54
CA THR A 320 -3.12 -15.02 -26.41
C THR A 320 -4.17 -13.91 -26.37
N PHE A 321 -3.85 -12.71 -26.85
CA PHE A 321 -4.80 -11.60 -26.95
C PHE A 321 -5.98 -11.90 -27.89
N LYS A 322 -5.84 -12.87 -28.82
CA LYS A 322 -6.96 -13.32 -29.65
C LYS A 322 -8.15 -13.84 -28.86
N VAL A 323 -7.97 -14.23 -27.59
CA VAL A 323 -9.08 -14.53 -26.68
C VAL A 323 -9.94 -13.28 -26.46
N VAL A 324 -9.30 -12.11 -26.27
CA VAL A 324 -9.99 -10.82 -26.10
C VAL A 324 -10.67 -10.42 -27.42
N THR A 325 -9.96 -10.50 -28.54
CA THR A 325 -10.48 -10.12 -29.84
C THR A 325 -11.64 -11.03 -30.30
N ALA A 326 -11.52 -12.35 -30.10
CA ALA A 326 -12.60 -13.29 -30.37
C ALA A 326 -13.82 -13.05 -29.44
N SER A 327 -13.61 -12.63 -28.21
CA SER A 327 -14.71 -12.20 -27.33
C SER A 327 -15.44 -10.97 -27.90
N ALA A 328 -14.71 -9.99 -28.44
CA ALA A 328 -15.32 -8.83 -29.10
C ALA A 328 -16.06 -9.23 -30.38
N LEU A 329 -15.50 -10.13 -31.19
CA LEU A 329 -16.15 -10.68 -32.38
C LEU A 329 -17.41 -11.48 -32.04
N ALA A 330 -17.40 -12.26 -30.97
CA ALA A 330 -18.59 -12.96 -30.47
C ALA A 330 -19.72 -11.97 -30.12
N LYS A 331 -19.39 -10.88 -29.44
CA LYS A 331 -20.34 -9.78 -29.13
C LYS A 331 -20.88 -9.11 -30.40
N SER A 332 -20.09 -9.07 -31.49
CA SER A 332 -20.55 -8.57 -32.81
C SER A 332 -21.36 -9.59 -33.63
N GLY A 333 -21.69 -10.74 -33.04
CA GLY A 333 -22.54 -11.76 -33.63
C GLY A 333 -21.77 -12.88 -34.36
N MET A 334 -20.43 -12.90 -34.35
CA MET A 334 -19.68 -14.01 -34.93
C MET A 334 -19.74 -15.26 -34.03
N ARG A 335 -19.73 -16.41 -34.68
CA ARG A 335 -19.81 -17.74 -34.06
C ARG A 335 -18.62 -18.61 -34.53
N PRO A 336 -18.32 -19.72 -33.86
CA PRO A 336 -17.23 -20.62 -34.25
C PRO A 336 -17.32 -21.05 -35.75
N SER A 337 -18.52 -21.27 -36.25
CA SER A 337 -18.76 -21.66 -37.64
C SER A 337 -18.77 -20.50 -38.65
N SER A 338 -18.68 -19.25 -38.17
CA SER A 338 -18.68 -18.09 -39.09
C SER A 338 -17.51 -18.16 -40.06
N THR A 339 -17.79 -17.87 -41.34
CA THR A 339 -16.78 -17.85 -42.41
C THR A 339 -15.73 -16.78 -42.15
N ALA A 340 -14.47 -17.13 -42.27
CA ALA A 340 -13.31 -16.28 -42.15
C ALA A 340 -12.32 -16.52 -43.28
N GLN A 341 -11.49 -15.54 -43.60
CA GLN A 341 -10.38 -15.66 -44.53
C GLN A 341 -9.06 -15.68 -43.78
N CYS A 342 -8.17 -16.60 -44.14
CA CYS A 342 -6.82 -16.69 -43.61
C CYS A 342 -5.78 -16.66 -44.74
N PRO A 343 -5.57 -15.48 -45.39
CA PRO A 343 -4.51 -15.33 -46.38
C PRO A 343 -3.13 -15.30 -45.67
N SER A 344 -2.06 -15.63 -46.42
CA SER A 344 -0.69 -15.59 -45.88
C SER A 344 -0.27 -14.19 -45.42
N LYS A 345 -0.81 -13.16 -46.11
CA LYS A 345 -0.47 -11.74 -45.88
C LYS A 345 -1.68 -10.84 -46.14
N VAL A 346 -1.78 -9.74 -45.43
CA VAL A 346 -2.76 -8.65 -45.63
C VAL A 346 -2.09 -7.31 -45.40
N THR A 347 -2.51 -6.28 -46.13
CA THR A 347 -2.06 -4.90 -45.93
C THR A 347 -3.21 -4.07 -45.36
N ILE A 348 -3.00 -3.44 -44.22
CA ILE A 348 -3.97 -2.60 -43.50
C ILE A 348 -3.27 -1.29 -43.12
N GLY A 349 -3.82 -0.15 -43.50
CA GLY A 349 -3.26 1.16 -43.24
C GLY A 349 -1.82 1.34 -43.76
N GLY A 350 -1.47 0.68 -44.87
CA GLY A 350 -0.12 0.73 -45.46
C GLY A 350 0.89 -0.25 -44.83
N ARG A 351 0.58 -0.90 -43.73
CA ARG A 351 1.43 -1.90 -43.07
C ARG A 351 1.03 -3.32 -43.48
N ALA A 352 2.02 -4.14 -43.80
CA ALA A 352 1.82 -5.55 -44.06
C ALA A 352 1.81 -6.38 -42.78
N PHE A 353 0.82 -7.25 -42.65
CA PHE A 353 0.70 -8.25 -41.59
C PHE A 353 0.73 -9.63 -42.22
N HIS A 354 1.36 -10.59 -41.58
CA HIS A 354 1.47 -11.96 -42.10
C HIS A 354 1.27 -12.98 -40.96
N ASN A 355 0.96 -14.21 -41.37
CA ASN A 355 0.94 -15.35 -40.45
C ASN A 355 2.36 -15.85 -40.20
N PHE A 356 2.54 -16.65 -39.17
CA PHE A 356 3.79 -17.35 -38.91
C PHE A 356 4.13 -18.19 -40.15
N ASN A 357 5.39 -18.13 -40.61
CA ASN A 357 5.88 -18.78 -41.82
C ASN A 357 5.02 -18.54 -43.10
N PHE A 358 4.28 -17.44 -43.15
CA PHE A 358 3.36 -17.13 -44.26
C PHE A 358 2.31 -18.22 -44.55
N GLU A 359 1.93 -18.99 -43.53
CA GLU A 359 0.88 -19.99 -43.64
C GLU A 359 -0.44 -19.39 -44.13
N GLN A 360 -1.20 -20.17 -44.92
CA GLN A 360 -2.52 -19.76 -45.39
C GLN A 360 -3.50 -20.95 -45.40
N LEU A 361 -4.77 -20.65 -45.11
CA LEU A 361 -5.87 -21.63 -45.18
C LEU A 361 -6.95 -21.23 -46.21
N GLY A 362 -6.83 -20.04 -46.82
CA GLY A 362 -7.89 -19.49 -47.64
C GLY A 362 -9.18 -19.25 -46.87
N THR A 363 -10.32 -19.70 -47.42
CA THR A 363 -11.61 -19.63 -46.72
C THR A 363 -11.72 -20.74 -45.68
N THR A 364 -12.04 -20.37 -44.44
CA THR A 364 -12.11 -21.30 -43.32
C THR A 364 -13.18 -20.83 -42.31
N SER A 365 -13.32 -21.54 -41.18
CA SER A 365 -14.16 -21.09 -40.05
C SER A 365 -13.38 -20.21 -39.09
N LEU A 366 -14.07 -19.35 -38.32
CA LEU A 366 -13.48 -18.57 -37.21
C LEU A 366 -12.78 -19.49 -36.21
N GLN A 367 -13.40 -20.65 -35.88
CA GLN A 367 -12.82 -21.65 -34.99
C GLN A 367 -11.47 -22.19 -35.51
N THR A 368 -11.41 -22.57 -36.79
CA THR A 368 -10.18 -23.08 -37.40
C THR A 368 -9.11 -21.98 -37.43
N ALA A 369 -9.45 -20.77 -37.86
CA ALA A 369 -8.53 -19.63 -37.85
C ALA A 369 -7.98 -19.32 -36.44
N PHE A 370 -8.82 -19.43 -35.41
CA PHE A 370 -8.38 -19.29 -34.00
C PHE A 370 -7.49 -20.45 -33.57
N ALA A 371 -7.86 -21.68 -33.92
CA ALA A 371 -7.15 -22.88 -33.50
C ALA A 371 -5.72 -22.94 -34.05
N VAL A 372 -5.52 -22.53 -35.34
CA VAL A 372 -4.19 -22.42 -35.96
C VAL A 372 -3.54 -21.05 -35.75
N SER A 373 -4.22 -20.16 -35.01
CA SER A 373 -3.69 -18.84 -34.63
C SER A 373 -3.42 -17.89 -35.79
N CYS A 374 -4.29 -17.88 -36.85
CA CYS A 374 -4.15 -17.03 -38.02
C CYS A 374 -4.17 -15.53 -37.68
N ASN A 375 -3.04 -14.81 -37.83
CA ASN A 375 -2.92 -13.37 -37.52
C ASN A 375 -3.75 -12.52 -38.49
N THR A 376 -3.67 -12.83 -39.78
CA THR A 376 -4.33 -12.05 -40.84
C THR A 376 -5.85 -12.07 -40.72
N THR A 377 -6.44 -13.18 -40.28
CA THR A 377 -7.87 -13.26 -39.94
C THR A 377 -8.26 -12.25 -38.89
N PHE A 378 -7.55 -12.23 -37.76
CA PHE A 378 -7.89 -11.36 -36.62
C PHE A 378 -7.62 -9.88 -36.93
N ALA A 379 -6.54 -9.56 -37.66
CA ALA A 379 -6.27 -8.21 -38.14
C ALA A 379 -7.40 -7.68 -39.05
N MET A 380 -7.84 -8.49 -40.03
CA MET A 380 -8.93 -8.11 -40.93
C MET A 380 -10.28 -7.98 -40.21
N LEU A 381 -10.66 -8.99 -39.40
CA LEU A 381 -11.95 -8.97 -38.71
C LEU A 381 -12.06 -7.84 -37.69
N ALA A 382 -10.98 -7.51 -36.97
CA ALA A 382 -10.98 -6.39 -36.06
C ALA A 382 -11.24 -5.06 -36.79
N THR A 383 -10.57 -4.81 -37.90
CA THR A 383 -10.74 -3.57 -38.66
C THR A 383 -12.04 -3.50 -39.47
N GLN A 384 -12.60 -4.64 -39.89
CA GLN A 384 -13.85 -4.69 -40.66
C GLN A 384 -15.12 -4.71 -39.80
N ARG A 385 -15.07 -5.29 -38.59
CA ARG A 385 -16.26 -5.57 -37.78
C ARG A 385 -16.23 -4.93 -36.37
N LEU A 386 -15.05 -4.61 -35.87
CA LEU A 386 -14.88 -3.97 -34.57
C LEU A 386 -14.50 -2.50 -34.79
N GLY A 387 -14.13 -1.86 -33.78
CA GLY A 387 -13.48 -0.57 -33.70
C GLY A 387 -12.65 -0.55 -32.43
N GLY A 388 -11.76 0.40 -32.31
CA GLY A 388 -10.89 0.53 -31.14
C GLY A 388 -11.66 0.52 -29.83
N SER A 389 -12.77 1.25 -29.75
CA SER A 389 -13.61 1.32 -28.55
C SER A 389 -14.29 -0.02 -28.20
N SER A 390 -14.72 -0.81 -29.20
CA SER A 390 -15.32 -2.12 -28.97
C SER A 390 -14.30 -3.10 -28.40
N LEU A 391 -13.08 -3.12 -28.97
CA LEU A 391 -12.00 -3.95 -28.48
C LEU A 391 -11.56 -3.52 -27.08
N ALA A 392 -11.40 -2.23 -26.82
CA ALA A 392 -11.05 -1.68 -25.51
C ALA A 392 -12.11 -2.00 -24.45
N SER A 393 -13.39 -1.86 -24.76
CA SER A 393 -14.48 -2.22 -23.84
C SER A 393 -14.47 -3.71 -23.49
N THR A 394 -14.14 -4.58 -24.46
CA THR A 394 -14.06 -6.02 -24.23
C THR A 394 -12.81 -6.37 -23.44
N ALA A 395 -11.66 -5.76 -23.73
CA ALA A 395 -10.44 -5.89 -22.91
C ALA A 395 -10.71 -5.46 -21.48
N ALA A 396 -11.38 -4.32 -21.27
CA ALA A 396 -11.78 -3.87 -19.93
C ALA A 396 -12.68 -4.90 -19.23
N THR A 397 -13.65 -5.52 -19.93
CA THR A 397 -14.51 -6.57 -19.35
C THR A 397 -13.67 -7.77 -18.85
N LEU A 398 -12.59 -8.10 -19.56
CA LEU A 398 -11.65 -9.18 -19.22
C LEU A 398 -10.50 -8.74 -18.27
N GLY A 399 -10.61 -7.57 -17.64
CA GLY A 399 -9.72 -7.13 -16.57
C GLY A 399 -8.57 -6.22 -16.99
N PHE A 400 -8.42 -5.92 -18.27
CA PHE A 400 -7.41 -4.93 -18.68
C PHE A 400 -7.69 -3.57 -18.06
N ASN A 401 -6.62 -2.86 -17.68
CA ASN A 401 -6.64 -1.57 -16.98
C ASN A 401 -7.33 -1.59 -15.61
N ALA A 402 -7.70 -2.78 -15.08
CA ALA A 402 -8.23 -2.88 -13.73
C ALA A 402 -7.11 -2.79 -12.70
N LYS A 403 -7.43 -2.25 -11.52
CA LYS A 403 -6.49 -2.16 -10.40
C LYS A 403 -6.70 -3.37 -9.48
N PRO A 404 -5.75 -4.29 -9.39
CA PRO A 404 -5.87 -5.44 -8.48
C PRO A 404 -5.66 -5.02 -7.03
N THR A 405 -6.26 -5.75 -6.10
CA THR A 405 -6.07 -5.59 -4.66
C THR A 405 -5.68 -6.94 -4.07
N LEU A 406 -4.42 -7.35 -4.28
CA LEU A 406 -3.90 -8.65 -3.83
C LEU A 406 -3.41 -8.64 -2.38
N GLY A 407 -3.16 -7.46 -1.80
CA GLY A 407 -2.47 -7.29 -0.52
C GLY A 407 -0.96 -7.02 -0.67
N ILE A 408 -0.43 -7.20 -1.87
CA ILE A 408 0.93 -6.81 -2.29
C ILE A 408 0.85 -6.10 -3.64
N PRO A 409 1.92 -5.40 -4.08
CA PRO A 409 1.96 -4.76 -5.38
C PRO A 409 1.74 -5.77 -6.53
N ALA A 410 0.86 -5.43 -7.45
CA ALA A 410 0.60 -6.19 -8.67
C ALA A 410 0.00 -5.28 -9.75
N THR A 411 0.12 -5.68 -11.01
CA THR A 411 -0.51 -5.04 -12.15
C THR A 411 -1.38 -6.05 -12.90
N LEU A 412 -2.32 -5.54 -13.68
CA LEU A 412 -3.07 -6.34 -14.65
C LEU A 412 -2.75 -5.85 -16.07
N GLY A 413 -3.31 -6.51 -17.06
CA GLY A 413 -3.08 -6.16 -18.45
C GLY A 413 -3.38 -4.68 -18.74
N GLN A 414 -2.57 -4.09 -19.60
CA GLN A 414 -2.73 -2.72 -20.07
C GLN A 414 -3.18 -2.75 -21.54
N PHE A 415 -4.17 -1.93 -21.86
CA PHE A 415 -4.69 -1.79 -23.22
C PHE A 415 -5.02 -0.32 -23.48
N THR A 416 -4.41 0.26 -24.50
CA THR A 416 -4.71 1.60 -25.00
C THR A 416 -5.66 1.51 -26.18
N THR A 417 -6.74 2.29 -26.17
CA THR A 417 -7.72 2.27 -27.29
C THR A 417 -7.05 2.69 -28.60
N PRO A 418 -6.94 1.81 -29.60
CA PRO A 418 -6.32 2.16 -30.88
C PRO A 418 -7.18 3.16 -31.65
N SER A 419 -6.54 4.19 -32.22
CA SER A 419 -7.20 5.24 -32.99
C SER A 419 -7.08 5.05 -34.49
N GLN A 420 -6.08 4.28 -34.93
CA GLN A 420 -5.83 4.02 -36.36
C GLN A 420 -6.11 2.55 -36.71
N PRO A 421 -6.55 2.26 -37.94
CA PRO A 421 -6.79 0.88 -38.38
C PRO A 421 -5.55 -0.02 -38.29
N VAL A 422 -4.36 0.54 -38.48
CA VAL A 422 -3.09 -0.21 -38.41
C VAL A 422 -2.78 -0.65 -36.98
N ASP A 423 -3.07 0.20 -36.00
CA ASP A 423 -2.86 -0.11 -34.58
C ASP A 423 -3.90 -1.14 -34.12
N LEU A 424 -5.18 -0.95 -34.48
CA LEU A 424 -6.24 -1.92 -34.22
C LEU A 424 -5.93 -3.30 -34.80
N ALA A 425 -5.36 -3.35 -36.00
CA ALA A 425 -4.95 -4.61 -36.64
C ALA A 425 -3.82 -5.29 -35.84
N ALA A 426 -2.83 -4.54 -35.34
CA ALA A 426 -1.71 -5.05 -34.56
C ALA A 426 -2.17 -5.52 -33.16
N ASP A 427 -2.95 -4.70 -32.46
CA ASP A 427 -3.51 -5.04 -31.16
C ASP A 427 -4.41 -6.28 -31.22
N ALA A 428 -5.16 -6.46 -32.32
CA ALA A 428 -6.10 -7.57 -32.49
C ALA A 428 -5.48 -8.97 -32.36
N PHE A 429 -4.17 -9.10 -32.52
CA PHE A 429 -3.45 -10.36 -32.29
C PHE A 429 -2.26 -10.24 -31.33
N GLY A 430 -2.26 -9.15 -30.51
CA GLY A 430 -1.34 -8.97 -29.38
C GLY A 430 0.08 -8.56 -29.78
N GLN A 431 0.22 -7.78 -30.87
CA GLN A 431 1.49 -7.26 -31.38
C GLN A 431 1.46 -5.73 -31.55
N GLY A 432 0.56 -5.08 -30.82
CA GLY A 432 0.43 -3.63 -30.72
C GLY A 432 1.07 -3.06 -29.47
N THR A 433 0.29 -2.28 -28.71
CA THR A 433 0.73 -1.61 -27.47
C THR A 433 0.23 -2.30 -26.19
N ASP A 434 -0.48 -3.38 -26.33
CA ASP A 434 -1.02 -4.19 -25.25
C ASP A 434 0.10 -4.93 -24.49
N LEU A 435 0.07 -4.80 -23.17
CA LEU A 435 1.02 -5.41 -22.24
C LEU A 435 0.29 -6.24 -21.19
N VAL A 436 0.85 -7.38 -20.84
CA VAL A 436 0.28 -8.34 -19.88
C VAL A 436 1.36 -8.97 -19.02
N ASN A 437 0.93 -9.61 -17.93
CA ASN A 437 1.75 -10.53 -17.14
C ASN A 437 1.01 -11.87 -16.95
N PRO A 438 1.66 -12.91 -16.40
CA PRO A 438 1.02 -14.20 -16.13
C PRO A 438 -0.24 -14.09 -15.26
N LEU A 439 -0.29 -13.19 -14.28
CA LEU A 439 -1.49 -12.97 -13.46
C LEU A 439 -2.68 -12.51 -14.32
N SER A 440 -2.49 -11.47 -15.14
CA SER A 440 -3.56 -10.95 -15.98
C SER A 440 -4.05 -11.98 -16.99
N GLN A 441 -3.14 -12.73 -17.60
CA GLN A 441 -3.47 -13.79 -18.55
C GLN A 441 -4.22 -14.97 -17.92
N ALA A 442 -3.86 -15.34 -16.68
CA ALA A 442 -4.60 -16.34 -15.91
C ALA A 442 -6.03 -15.87 -15.59
N THR A 443 -6.23 -14.56 -15.28
CA THR A 443 -7.58 -14.01 -15.04
C THR A 443 -8.44 -14.03 -16.30
N VAL A 444 -7.86 -13.80 -17.49
CA VAL A 444 -8.57 -13.90 -18.78
C VAL A 444 -9.03 -15.35 -19.01
N ALA A 445 -8.16 -16.33 -18.81
CA ALA A 445 -8.53 -17.75 -18.94
C ALA A 445 -9.61 -18.14 -17.93
N ALA A 446 -9.50 -17.69 -16.68
CA ALA A 446 -10.47 -17.91 -15.62
C ALA A 446 -11.87 -17.34 -15.96
N ALA A 447 -11.90 -16.16 -16.56
CA ALA A 447 -13.15 -15.52 -16.97
C ALA A 447 -13.91 -16.32 -18.05
N ILE A 448 -13.19 -16.93 -18.99
CA ILE A 448 -13.80 -17.78 -20.03
C ILE A 448 -14.31 -19.10 -19.43
N GLU A 449 -13.62 -19.66 -18.44
CA GLU A 449 -14.05 -20.88 -17.74
C GLU A 449 -15.34 -20.62 -16.94
N ASP A 450 -15.34 -19.65 -16.03
CA ASP A 450 -16.45 -19.41 -15.10
C ASP A 450 -17.60 -18.59 -15.71
N GLY A 451 -17.32 -17.79 -16.74
CA GLY A 451 -18.26 -16.83 -17.30
C GLY A 451 -18.26 -15.48 -16.57
N THR A 452 -17.39 -15.30 -15.60
CA THR A 452 -17.25 -14.04 -14.85
C THR A 452 -15.77 -13.71 -14.63
N TRP A 453 -15.34 -12.55 -15.08
CA TRP A 453 -14.04 -12.04 -14.67
C TRP A 453 -14.12 -11.56 -13.21
N ARG A 454 -13.26 -12.10 -12.37
CA ARG A 454 -13.12 -11.69 -10.97
C ARG A 454 -11.77 -11.03 -10.74
N PRO A 455 -11.70 -9.96 -9.92
CA PRO A 455 -10.41 -9.44 -9.48
C PRO A 455 -9.64 -10.55 -8.73
N PRO A 456 -8.36 -10.72 -9.03
CA PRO A 456 -7.56 -11.76 -8.37
C PRO A 456 -7.42 -11.47 -6.88
N LEU A 457 -7.44 -12.54 -6.06
CA LEU A 457 -7.37 -12.50 -4.61
C LEU A 457 -6.22 -13.38 -4.12
N LEU A 458 -5.23 -12.79 -3.44
CA LEU A 458 -4.09 -13.52 -2.89
C LEU A 458 -4.11 -13.55 -1.36
N VAL A 459 -4.12 -12.40 -0.71
CA VAL A 459 -4.28 -12.35 0.76
C VAL A 459 -5.77 -12.47 1.08
N ILE A 460 -6.13 -13.44 1.93
CA ILE A 460 -7.52 -13.73 2.30
C ILE A 460 -7.85 -13.42 3.76
N ASP A 461 -6.81 -13.33 4.61
CA ASP A 461 -6.96 -12.90 5.99
C ASP A 461 -5.67 -12.19 6.45
N PRO A 462 -5.74 -10.90 6.80
CA PRO A 462 -6.91 -10.03 6.67
C PRO A 462 -7.27 -9.77 5.21
N ALA A 463 -8.55 -9.86 4.87
CA ALA A 463 -8.98 -9.64 3.50
C ALA A 463 -8.76 -8.16 3.11
N PRO A 464 -8.02 -7.87 2.02
CA PRO A 464 -7.87 -6.51 1.54
C PRO A 464 -9.20 -5.97 1.02
N GLN A 465 -9.42 -4.67 1.19
CA GLN A 465 -10.63 -4.03 0.68
C GLN A 465 -10.61 -4.02 -0.85
N GLN A 466 -11.49 -4.82 -1.45
CA GLN A 466 -11.65 -4.87 -2.91
C GLN A 466 -12.29 -3.58 -3.43
N THR A 467 -11.64 -2.95 -4.41
CA THR A 467 -12.13 -1.74 -5.08
C THR A 467 -12.69 -2.01 -6.47
N THR A 468 -12.44 -3.21 -7.01
CA THR A 468 -12.88 -3.64 -8.34
C THR A 468 -13.94 -4.73 -8.21
N THR A 469 -15.04 -4.60 -8.96
CA THR A 469 -16.15 -5.56 -8.95
C THR A 469 -16.00 -6.63 -10.04
N PRO A 470 -16.53 -7.85 -9.83
CA PRO A 470 -16.65 -8.86 -10.87
C PRO A 470 -17.44 -8.36 -12.09
N ARG A 471 -17.14 -8.92 -13.27
CA ARG A 471 -17.74 -8.57 -14.57
C ARG A 471 -18.20 -9.83 -15.27
N THR A 472 -19.51 -10.00 -15.43
CA THR A 472 -20.11 -11.17 -16.10
C THR A 472 -19.94 -11.06 -17.62
N LEU A 473 -19.55 -12.15 -18.26
CA LEU A 473 -19.44 -12.27 -19.71
C LEU A 473 -20.81 -12.67 -20.29
N SER A 474 -21.10 -12.20 -21.50
CA SER A 474 -22.29 -12.65 -22.20
C SER A 474 -22.20 -14.12 -22.63
N PRO A 475 -23.32 -14.86 -22.70
CA PRO A 475 -23.33 -16.23 -23.19
C PRO A 475 -22.68 -16.39 -24.56
N ASP A 476 -22.87 -15.42 -25.47
CA ASP A 476 -22.25 -15.40 -26.79
C ASP A 476 -20.73 -15.55 -26.77
N ILE A 477 -20.08 -14.92 -25.79
CA ILE A 477 -18.62 -15.04 -25.59
C ILE A 477 -18.27 -16.49 -25.24
N LEU A 478 -18.97 -17.06 -24.27
CA LEU A 478 -18.67 -18.40 -23.75
C LEU A 478 -18.92 -19.49 -24.79
N ASP A 479 -20.06 -19.41 -25.48
CA ASP A 479 -20.45 -20.35 -26.54
C ASP A 479 -19.49 -20.28 -27.76
N THR A 480 -18.84 -19.13 -27.94
CA THR A 480 -17.84 -18.95 -28.99
C THR A 480 -16.44 -19.38 -28.52
N LEU A 481 -15.98 -18.89 -27.39
CA LEU A 481 -14.57 -19.08 -26.98
C LEU A 481 -14.27 -20.50 -26.47
N ARG A 482 -15.16 -21.14 -25.70
CA ARG A 482 -14.92 -22.49 -25.15
C ARG A 482 -14.64 -23.52 -26.25
N PRO A 483 -15.49 -23.71 -27.30
CA PRO A 483 -15.17 -24.64 -28.37
C PRO A 483 -13.91 -24.25 -29.15
N MET A 484 -13.65 -22.95 -29.34
CA MET A 484 -12.46 -22.48 -30.04
C MET A 484 -11.18 -22.75 -29.25
N MET A 485 -11.17 -22.50 -27.93
CA MET A 485 -10.04 -22.82 -27.04
C MET A 485 -9.83 -24.36 -26.91
N ARG A 486 -10.91 -25.13 -26.98
CA ARG A 486 -10.80 -26.60 -27.07
C ARG A 486 -10.12 -27.04 -28.36
N ALA A 487 -10.50 -26.45 -29.51
CA ALA A 487 -9.92 -26.75 -30.80
C ALA A 487 -8.40 -26.48 -30.85
N VAL A 488 -7.90 -25.44 -30.17
CA VAL A 488 -6.44 -25.19 -30.07
C VAL A 488 -5.69 -26.41 -29.53
N VAL A 489 -6.27 -27.09 -28.54
CA VAL A 489 -5.64 -28.22 -27.83
C VAL A 489 -5.86 -29.55 -28.57
N THR A 490 -6.97 -29.69 -29.31
CA THR A 490 -7.32 -30.98 -29.93
C THR A 490 -6.88 -31.09 -31.40
N SER A 491 -6.86 -29.98 -32.15
CA SER A 491 -6.58 -29.97 -33.59
C SER A 491 -5.80 -28.74 -34.05
N GLY A 492 -5.47 -27.82 -33.14
CA GLY A 492 -4.77 -26.57 -33.44
C GLY A 492 -3.30 -26.59 -33.02
N THR A 493 -2.79 -25.40 -32.71
CA THR A 493 -1.36 -25.18 -32.41
C THR A 493 -0.81 -25.96 -31.21
N ALA A 494 -1.66 -26.43 -30.30
CA ALA A 494 -1.24 -27.20 -29.13
C ALA A 494 -1.62 -28.69 -29.19
N ALA A 495 -2.09 -29.20 -30.33
CA ALA A 495 -2.51 -30.60 -30.47
C ALA A 495 -1.37 -31.61 -30.20
N GLY A 496 -0.13 -31.27 -30.59
CA GLY A 496 1.06 -32.08 -30.35
C GLY A 496 1.59 -32.10 -28.92
N VAL A 497 1.09 -31.23 -28.02
CA VAL A 497 1.58 -31.17 -26.64
C VAL A 497 1.13 -32.34 -25.79
N GLY A 498 0.03 -33.00 -26.13
CA GLY A 498 -0.49 -34.17 -25.43
C GLY A 498 -1.13 -33.84 -24.09
N PHE A 499 -1.88 -32.78 -24.00
CA PHE A 499 -2.61 -32.36 -22.80
C PHE A 499 -3.61 -33.43 -22.31
N PRO A 500 -3.86 -33.54 -20.99
CA PRO A 500 -4.92 -34.40 -20.47
C PRO A 500 -6.31 -33.93 -20.98
N ALA A 501 -7.30 -34.82 -20.85
CA ALA A 501 -8.67 -34.49 -21.23
C ALA A 501 -9.21 -33.29 -20.44
N GLY A 502 -10.10 -32.52 -21.07
CA GLY A 502 -10.78 -31.37 -20.45
C GLY A 502 -9.94 -30.10 -20.39
N VAL A 503 -8.79 -30.03 -21.04
CA VAL A 503 -7.98 -28.81 -21.16
C VAL A 503 -8.49 -27.96 -22.33
N TYR A 504 -8.57 -26.68 -22.09
CA TYR A 504 -8.88 -25.59 -23.05
C TYR A 504 -7.76 -24.57 -22.99
N GLY A 505 -7.34 -24.00 -24.11
CA GLY A 505 -6.24 -23.02 -24.04
C GLY A 505 -5.98 -22.26 -25.32
N LYS A 506 -4.98 -21.39 -25.25
CA LYS A 506 -4.45 -20.64 -26.40
C LYS A 506 -2.94 -20.51 -26.27
N THR A 507 -2.23 -20.86 -27.31
CA THR A 507 -0.80 -20.58 -27.48
C THR A 507 -0.57 -19.12 -27.85
N GLY A 508 0.54 -18.56 -27.39
CA GLY A 508 1.02 -17.25 -27.80
C GLY A 508 2.49 -17.31 -28.19
N THR A 509 2.83 -16.56 -29.21
CA THR A 509 4.19 -16.26 -29.62
C THR A 509 4.22 -14.76 -29.82
N ALA A 510 4.97 -14.06 -28.96
CA ALA A 510 4.95 -12.60 -28.91
C ALA A 510 6.34 -12.06 -29.24
N GLU A 511 6.47 -11.39 -30.38
CA GLU A 511 7.71 -10.73 -30.78
C GLU A 511 8.00 -9.54 -29.85
N TYR A 512 9.29 -9.36 -29.52
CA TYR A 512 9.76 -8.20 -28.77
C TYR A 512 11.14 -7.74 -29.27
N GLY A 513 11.47 -6.46 -28.99
CA GLY A 513 12.67 -5.85 -29.54
C GLY A 513 12.53 -5.46 -31.01
N THR A 514 13.65 -5.25 -31.69
CA THR A 514 13.74 -4.78 -33.08
C THR A 514 14.64 -5.69 -33.91
N GLY A 515 14.46 -5.73 -35.21
CA GLY A 515 15.29 -6.51 -36.15
C GLY A 515 14.46 -7.33 -37.12
N ALA A 516 15.14 -8.00 -38.06
CA ALA A 516 14.49 -8.83 -39.09
C ALA A 516 13.90 -10.13 -38.53
N ASN A 517 14.47 -10.66 -37.44
CA ASN A 517 14.02 -11.85 -36.70
C ASN A 517 14.01 -11.54 -35.23
N PRO A 518 13.01 -10.80 -34.72
CA PRO A 518 12.94 -10.46 -33.30
C PRO A 518 12.77 -11.72 -32.42
N PRO A 519 13.35 -11.76 -31.23
CA PRO A 519 13.10 -12.85 -30.30
C PRO A 519 11.63 -12.86 -29.87
N THR A 520 11.16 -14.03 -29.41
CA THR A 520 9.75 -14.19 -29.05
C THR A 520 9.58 -14.75 -27.66
N HIS A 521 8.63 -14.20 -26.91
CA HIS A 521 8.11 -14.82 -25.69
C HIS A 521 7.13 -15.94 -26.05
N ALA A 522 7.24 -17.06 -25.36
CA ALA A 522 6.32 -18.18 -25.49
C ALA A 522 5.24 -18.15 -24.41
N TRP A 523 3.99 -18.15 -24.81
CA TRP A 523 2.84 -18.15 -23.91
C TRP A 523 1.97 -19.40 -24.08
N PHE A 524 1.39 -19.88 -22.98
CA PHE A 524 0.22 -20.73 -22.98
C PHE A 524 -0.72 -20.30 -21.86
N ILE A 525 -1.96 -19.99 -22.20
CA ILE A 525 -3.02 -19.71 -21.24
C ILE A 525 -4.12 -20.74 -21.39
N GLY A 526 -4.74 -21.16 -20.30
CA GLY A 526 -5.79 -22.15 -20.38
C GLY A 526 -6.44 -22.47 -19.05
N TYR A 527 -7.34 -23.42 -19.09
CA TYR A 527 -8.06 -23.91 -17.93
C TYR A 527 -8.43 -25.40 -18.05
N ARG A 528 -8.67 -26.03 -16.90
CA ARG A 528 -9.21 -27.37 -16.77
C ARG A 528 -10.08 -27.43 -15.51
N GLY A 529 -11.42 -27.53 -15.68
CA GLY A 529 -12.34 -27.39 -14.55
C GLY A 529 -12.05 -26.09 -13.79
N ASP A 530 -12.24 -26.09 -12.49
CA ASP A 530 -12.07 -24.88 -11.66
C ASP A 530 -10.59 -24.51 -11.41
N LEU A 531 -9.76 -24.65 -12.45
CA LEU A 531 -8.35 -24.25 -12.46
C LEU A 531 -8.01 -23.57 -13.77
N ALA A 532 -7.70 -22.28 -13.74
CA ALA A 532 -7.15 -21.51 -14.86
C ALA A 532 -5.68 -21.18 -14.58
N PHE A 533 -4.89 -21.02 -15.65
CA PHE A 533 -3.45 -20.78 -15.52
C PHE A 533 -2.88 -20.05 -16.75
N ALA A 534 -1.75 -19.42 -16.52
CA ALA A 534 -0.89 -18.88 -17.55
C ALA A 534 0.56 -19.33 -17.33
N VAL A 535 1.24 -19.64 -18.43
CA VAL A 535 2.67 -19.99 -18.47
C VAL A 535 3.36 -19.06 -19.46
N LEU A 536 4.40 -18.37 -19.01
CA LEU A 536 5.31 -17.57 -19.82
C LEU A 536 6.70 -18.21 -19.83
N VAL A 537 7.34 -18.25 -20.99
CA VAL A 537 8.78 -18.49 -21.12
C VAL A 537 9.37 -17.31 -21.90
N GLU A 538 10.16 -16.49 -21.23
CA GLU A 538 10.79 -15.31 -21.83
C GLU A 538 11.82 -15.74 -22.89
N GLY A 539 11.74 -15.17 -24.09
CA GLY A 539 12.63 -15.58 -25.19
C GLY A 539 12.52 -17.07 -25.53
N GLY A 540 11.36 -17.68 -25.20
CA GLY A 540 11.11 -19.12 -25.31
C GLY A 540 10.76 -19.63 -26.71
N GLY A 541 10.62 -18.75 -27.72
CA GLY A 541 10.22 -19.17 -29.05
C GLY A 541 8.71 -19.39 -29.17
N LEU A 542 8.30 -20.55 -29.70
CA LEU A 542 6.90 -20.88 -29.90
C LEU A 542 6.21 -21.34 -28.61
N GLY A 543 4.98 -20.88 -28.40
CA GLY A 543 4.19 -21.26 -27.23
C GLY A 543 3.91 -22.77 -27.14
N ALA A 544 3.69 -23.44 -28.26
CA ALA A 544 3.49 -24.88 -28.32
C ALA A 544 4.72 -25.67 -27.87
N ASP A 545 5.93 -25.18 -28.18
CA ASP A 545 7.18 -25.92 -27.95
C ASP A 545 7.80 -25.68 -26.58
N SER A 546 7.49 -24.55 -25.96
CA SER A 546 8.10 -24.15 -24.67
C SER A 546 7.08 -24.08 -23.53
N SER A 547 6.12 -23.17 -23.56
CA SER A 547 5.15 -22.99 -22.47
C SER A 547 4.08 -24.10 -22.43
N GLY A 548 3.69 -24.65 -23.57
CA GLY A 548 2.75 -25.78 -23.65
C GLY A 548 3.22 -27.02 -22.89
N PRO A 549 4.43 -27.56 -23.11
CA PRO A 549 4.97 -28.69 -22.35
C PRO A 549 5.05 -28.44 -20.85
N ILE A 550 5.39 -27.22 -20.40
CA ILE A 550 5.42 -26.85 -18.98
C ILE A 550 4.00 -26.88 -18.41
N ALA A 551 3.03 -26.31 -19.11
CA ALA A 551 1.61 -26.34 -18.73
C ALA A 551 1.09 -27.79 -18.63
N ASN A 552 1.45 -28.65 -19.61
CA ASN A 552 1.10 -30.07 -19.57
C ASN A 552 1.73 -30.78 -18.38
N ALA A 553 3.03 -30.56 -18.12
CA ALA A 553 3.72 -31.11 -16.97
C ALA A 553 3.11 -30.66 -15.63
N PHE A 554 2.64 -29.43 -15.54
CA PHE A 554 1.92 -28.90 -14.40
C PHE A 554 0.59 -29.64 -14.19
N LEU A 555 -0.25 -29.72 -15.22
CA LEU A 555 -1.57 -30.35 -15.13
C LEU A 555 -1.53 -31.88 -14.87
N ARG A 556 -0.46 -32.55 -15.26
CA ARG A 556 -0.25 -33.99 -14.97
C ARG A 556 0.17 -34.29 -13.53
N ARG A 557 0.58 -33.27 -12.77
CA ARG A 557 0.97 -33.37 -11.35
C ARG A 557 -0.18 -33.07 -10.39
N LEU A 558 -1.29 -32.58 -10.90
CA LEU A 558 -2.54 -32.35 -10.18
C LEU A 558 -3.50 -33.53 -10.30
#